data_c7f4fae980b5b49fca95a513310d488f
#
_entry.id   c7f4fae980b5b49fca95a513310d488f
#
_cell.length_a   1.000
_cell.length_b   1.000
_cell.length_c   1.000
_cell.angle_alpha   90.00
_cell.angle_beta   90.00
_cell.angle_gamma   90.00
#
_symmetry.space_group_name_H-M   'P 1'
#
loop_
_entity.id
_entity.type
_entity.pdbx_description
1 polymer ?
#
loop_
_entity_poly.entity_id
_entity_poly.type
_entity_poly.pdbx_seq_one_letter_code
_entity_poly.pdbx_strand_id
1 'polypeptide(L)'
;LLIMVDWIASNTEYFPLIPVEELGNEVAYPERAELAWNKWDEKDLTAPWEAQTSIVDEEEFKARFGFPPNAVQAAAVEAANSVSAPGILILEAQMGVGKTEAALAAAEILAARFGAGGIFFGLPTQATANGILGRLVQWADNQPDRLLKCIRLAHGMAELNEEYIRLQEQTVQVEDEWDDSETNEHRVQVHQWFRGSKQALLACFVIGTVDQLLMAALKQKHVMLRHLGLAGKVVIIDECHAYDAYMNRYLDRALEWLGWYRVPVILLSACLLYT
;
A
#
# COMPACT_ATOMS: atom_id res chain seq x y z
N LEU A 1 4.77 8.21 -15.92
CA LEU A 1 4.33 9.59 -15.61
C LEU A 1 3.32 10.10 -16.62
N LEU A 2 3.61 10.14 -17.94
CA LEU A 2 2.70 10.68 -18.97
C LEU A 2 1.30 10.06 -18.92
N ILE A 3 1.20 8.73 -18.79
CA ILE A 3 -0.08 8.03 -18.68
C ILE A 3 -0.85 8.45 -17.41
N MET A 4 -0.17 8.68 -16.30
CA MET A 4 -0.80 9.15 -15.06
C MET A 4 -1.34 10.57 -15.21
N VAL A 5 -0.53 11.45 -15.77
CA VAL A 5 -0.95 12.85 -16.04
C VAL A 5 -2.15 12.89 -16.98
N ASP A 6 -2.14 12.08 -18.03
CA ASP A 6 -3.25 11.95 -18.96
C ASP A 6 -4.54 11.47 -18.27
N TRP A 7 -4.43 10.47 -17.39
CA TRP A 7 -5.59 9.97 -16.64
C TRP A 7 -6.14 10.97 -15.62
N ILE A 8 -5.28 11.75 -14.96
CA ILE A 8 -5.72 12.81 -14.04
C ILE A 8 -6.39 13.92 -14.84
N ALA A 9 -5.74 14.41 -15.90
CA ALA A 9 -6.22 15.51 -16.72
C ALA A 9 -7.49 15.18 -17.52
N SER A 10 -7.74 13.93 -17.85
CA SER A 10 -8.96 13.48 -18.53
C SER A 10 -10.09 13.08 -17.58
N ASN A 11 -9.88 13.15 -16.28
CA ASN A 11 -10.94 12.91 -15.30
C ASN A 11 -11.85 14.14 -15.21
N THR A 12 -13.11 14.01 -15.64
CA THR A 12 -14.09 15.11 -15.67
C THR A 12 -14.54 15.59 -14.29
N GLU A 13 -14.26 14.82 -13.25
CA GLU A 13 -14.53 15.20 -11.85
C GLU A 13 -13.55 16.28 -11.36
N TYR A 14 -12.27 16.11 -11.68
CA TYR A 14 -11.24 17.12 -11.38
C TYR A 14 -11.16 18.21 -12.44
N PHE A 15 -11.24 17.83 -13.71
CA PHE A 15 -11.19 18.70 -14.87
C PHE A 15 -12.53 18.67 -15.62
N PRO A 16 -13.58 19.38 -15.15
CA PRO A 16 -14.88 19.41 -15.83
C PRO A 16 -14.73 19.91 -17.27
N LEU A 17 -15.54 19.34 -18.18
CA LEU A 17 -15.54 19.73 -19.59
C LEU A 17 -15.91 21.21 -19.72
N ILE A 18 -15.28 21.89 -20.66
CA ILE A 18 -15.61 23.28 -21.00
C ILE A 18 -16.82 23.24 -21.91
N PRO A 19 -17.92 23.99 -21.60
CA PRO A 19 -19.05 24.14 -22.50
C PRO A 19 -18.60 24.70 -23.84
N VAL A 20 -19.24 24.28 -24.95
CA VAL A 20 -18.87 24.73 -26.31
C VAL A 20 -19.00 26.23 -26.46
N GLU A 21 -19.95 26.84 -25.74
CA GLU A 21 -20.21 28.29 -25.74
C GLU A 21 -19.07 29.09 -25.12
N GLU A 22 -18.27 28.50 -24.28
CA GLU A 22 -17.11 29.11 -23.61
C GLU A 22 -15.80 28.87 -24.37
N LEU A 23 -15.83 28.10 -25.46
CA LEU A 23 -14.65 27.89 -26.29
C LEU A 23 -14.28 29.18 -27.01
N GLY A 24 -13.13 29.74 -26.72
CA GLY A 24 -12.62 30.95 -27.31
C GLY A 24 -12.60 32.15 -26.37
N ASN A 25 -13.21 32.08 -25.21
CA ASN A 25 -12.87 32.94 -24.11
C ASN A 25 -11.54 32.45 -23.51
N GLU A 26 -10.51 33.28 -23.54
CA GLU A 26 -9.21 33.00 -22.87
C GLU A 26 -9.38 32.99 -21.34
N VAL A 27 -10.38 32.25 -20.83
CA VAL A 27 -10.53 32.03 -19.40
C VAL A 27 -9.35 31.17 -18.95
N ALA A 28 -8.51 31.79 -18.27
CA ALA A 28 -7.41 31.36 -17.41
C ALA A 28 -7.22 29.86 -17.29
N TYR A 29 -6.68 29.23 -18.34
CA TYR A 29 -6.25 27.81 -18.29
C TYR A 29 -5.34 27.48 -17.08
N PRO A 30 -4.45 28.41 -16.62
CA PRO A 30 -3.66 28.20 -15.40
C PRO A 30 -4.52 28.09 -14.14
N GLU A 31 -5.51 28.95 -13.94
CA GLU A 31 -6.39 28.94 -12.76
C GLU A 31 -7.23 27.66 -12.70
N ARG A 32 -7.70 27.19 -13.85
CA ARG A 32 -8.45 25.94 -13.94
C ARG A 32 -7.58 24.74 -13.60
N ALA A 33 -6.34 24.69 -14.08
CA ALA A 33 -5.41 23.63 -13.77
C ALA A 33 -5.05 23.62 -12.28
N GLU A 34 -4.90 24.79 -11.67
CA GLU A 34 -4.62 24.94 -10.24
C GLU A 34 -5.82 24.49 -9.39
N LEU A 35 -7.03 24.90 -9.72
CA LEU A 35 -8.25 24.45 -9.03
C LEU A 35 -8.45 22.94 -9.13
N ALA A 36 -8.22 22.37 -10.31
CA ALA A 36 -8.33 20.92 -10.53
C ALA A 36 -7.27 20.14 -9.79
N TRP A 37 -6.05 20.65 -9.74
CA TRP A 37 -4.96 20.08 -8.97
C TRP A 37 -5.27 20.10 -7.47
N ASN A 38 -5.68 21.23 -6.94
CA ASN A 38 -6.05 21.39 -5.54
C ASN A 38 -7.18 20.44 -5.16
N LYS A 39 -8.18 20.29 -6.01
CA LYS A 39 -9.27 19.32 -5.79
C LYS A 39 -8.79 17.87 -5.80
N TRP A 40 -7.82 17.52 -6.67
CA TRP A 40 -7.25 16.18 -6.72
C TRP A 40 -6.39 15.87 -5.49
N ASP A 41 -5.68 16.87 -4.97
CA ASP A 41 -4.74 16.75 -3.84
C ASP A 41 -5.32 17.24 -2.51
N GLU A 42 -6.62 17.51 -2.46
CA GLU A 42 -7.34 18.21 -1.38
C GLU A 42 -7.10 17.62 0.02
N LYS A 43 -6.76 16.34 0.10
CA LYS A 43 -6.59 15.62 1.38
C LYS A 43 -5.20 15.00 1.56
N ASP A 44 -4.22 15.38 0.75
CA ASP A 44 -2.89 14.76 0.76
C ASP A 44 -2.91 13.21 0.69
N LEU A 45 -4.03 12.61 0.26
CA LEU A 45 -4.19 11.15 0.18
C LEU A 45 -3.27 10.50 -0.87
N THR A 46 -2.69 11.31 -1.73
CA THR A 46 -1.72 10.91 -2.74
C THR A 46 -0.27 11.05 -2.25
N ALA A 47 -0.06 11.73 -1.12
CA ALA A 47 1.25 11.87 -0.51
C ALA A 47 1.82 10.50 -0.11
N PRO A 48 3.12 10.26 -0.29
CA PRO A 48 3.75 9.04 0.19
C PRO A 48 3.68 9.00 1.73
N TRP A 49 3.54 7.79 2.26
CA TRP A 49 3.64 7.58 3.69
C TRP A 49 5.09 7.86 4.16
N GLU A 50 5.22 8.67 5.19
CA GLU A 50 6.48 8.90 5.86
C GLU A 50 6.54 8.03 7.11
N ALA A 51 7.15 6.86 6.99
CA ALA A 51 7.37 5.99 8.13
C ALA A 51 8.27 6.70 9.15
N GLN A 52 7.76 6.89 10.35
CA GLN A 52 8.54 7.44 11.43
C GLN A 52 9.44 6.36 12.04
N THR A 53 10.45 6.80 12.78
CA THR A 53 11.53 5.99 13.32
C THR A 53 11.13 4.61 13.83
N SER A 54 12.02 3.69 13.61
CA SER A 54 12.06 2.30 14.03
C SER A 54 11.29 2.01 15.32
N ILE A 55 10.45 0.98 15.28
CA ILE A 55 9.97 0.29 16.47
C ILE A 55 11.22 -0.29 17.18
N VAL A 56 11.66 0.34 18.26
CA VAL A 56 12.93 0.02 18.91
C VAL A 56 12.72 -0.84 20.14
N ASP A 57 11.57 -0.71 20.80
CA ASP A 57 11.29 -1.37 22.06
C ASP A 57 9.87 -1.99 22.13
N GLU A 58 9.63 -2.66 23.26
CA GLU A 58 8.35 -3.34 23.54
C GLU A 58 7.19 -2.35 23.68
N GLU A 59 7.43 -1.13 24.20
CA GLU A 59 6.37 -0.14 24.41
C GLU A 59 5.87 0.40 23.06
N GLU A 60 6.78 0.69 22.15
CA GLU A 60 6.44 1.16 20.81
C GLU A 60 5.72 0.07 20.01
N PHE A 61 6.16 -1.19 20.09
CA PHE A 61 5.45 -2.31 19.47
C PHE A 61 4.03 -2.45 20.03
N LYS A 62 3.89 -2.36 21.35
CA LYS A 62 2.59 -2.40 22.02
C LYS A 62 1.69 -1.23 21.61
N ALA A 63 2.23 -0.04 21.41
CA ALA A 63 1.46 1.10 20.92
C ALA A 63 0.90 0.86 19.51
N ARG A 64 1.64 0.13 18.64
CA ARG A 64 1.20 -0.20 17.27
C ARG A 64 0.16 -1.32 17.24
N PHE A 65 0.36 -2.37 18.03
CA PHE A 65 -0.38 -3.62 17.89
C PHE A 65 -1.33 -3.93 19.07
N GLY A 66 -1.26 -3.17 20.17
CA GLY A 66 -2.09 -3.34 21.36
C GLY A 66 -1.62 -4.45 22.33
N PHE A 67 -0.50 -5.12 22.02
CA PHE A 67 0.08 -6.19 22.84
C PHE A 67 1.62 -6.20 22.74
N PRO A 68 2.34 -6.74 23.75
CA PRO A 68 3.79 -6.84 23.70
C PRO A 68 4.27 -7.85 22.64
N PRO A 69 5.47 -7.65 22.04
CA PRO A 69 6.01 -8.56 21.05
C PRO A 69 6.38 -9.92 21.67
N ASN A 70 6.08 -10.99 20.95
CA ASN A 70 6.64 -12.30 21.26
C ASN A 70 8.07 -12.45 20.68
N ALA A 71 8.71 -13.58 20.93
CA ALA A 71 10.09 -13.83 20.51
C ALA A 71 10.29 -13.73 18.98
N VAL A 72 9.31 -14.17 18.17
CA VAL A 72 9.38 -14.08 16.70
C VAL A 72 9.26 -12.64 16.23
N GLN A 73 8.37 -11.88 16.83
CA GLN A 73 8.15 -10.47 16.52
C GLN A 73 9.36 -9.62 16.94
N ALA A 74 9.90 -9.86 18.14
CA ALA A 74 11.11 -9.19 18.59
C ALA A 74 12.32 -9.49 17.69
N ALA A 75 12.51 -10.74 17.28
CA ALA A 75 13.57 -11.12 16.35
C ALA A 75 13.42 -10.46 14.96
N ALA A 76 12.18 -10.32 14.46
CA ALA A 76 11.93 -9.63 13.19
C ALA A 76 12.25 -8.13 13.28
N VAL A 77 11.93 -7.47 14.39
CA VAL A 77 12.28 -6.08 14.68
C VAL A 77 13.80 -5.92 14.74
N GLU A 78 14.50 -6.78 15.48
CA GLU A 78 15.97 -6.77 15.59
C GLU A 78 16.62 -6.97 14.20
N ALA A 79 16.16 -7.96 13.43
CA ALA A 79 16.66 -8.22 12.09
C ALA A 79 16.47 -7.01 11.17
N ALA A 80 15.29 -6.40 11.16
CA ALA A 80 15.00 -5.22 10.35
C ALA A 80 15.87 -4.01 10.73
N ASN A 81 16.16 -3.84 12.02
CA ASN A 81 17.05 -2.80 12.51
C ASN A 81 18.54 -3.05 12.17
N SER A 82 18.95 -4.29 11.96
CA SER A 82 20.34 -4.64 11.71
C SER A 82 20.76 -4.49 10.24
N VAL A 83 19.82 -4.48 9.27
CA VAL A 83 20.17 -4.42 7.84
C VAL A 83 20.73 -3.05 7.47
N SER A 84 21.79 -3.04 6.65
CA SER A 84 22.48 -1.81 6.21
C SER A 84 22.07 -1.36 4.80
N ALA A 85 21.41 -2.22 4.04
CA ALA A 85 20.96 -1.95 2.67
C ALA A 85 19.63 -2.68 2.38
N PRO A 86 18.83 -2.18 1.42
CA PRO A 86 17.63 -2.89 0.97
C PRO A 86 17.99 -4.30 0.46
N GLY A 87 17.20 -5.27 0.83
CA GLY A 87 17.39 -6.67 0.48
C GLY A 87 16.17 -7.51 0.82
N ILE A 88 16.35 -8.81 0.95
CA ILE A 88 15.31 -9.77 1.29
C ILE A 88 15.47 -10.19 2.75
N LEU A 89 14.43 -9.93 3.56
CA LEU A 89 14.28 -10.46 4.92
C LEU A 89 13.36 -11.68 4.86
N ILE A 90 13.83 -12.83 5.34
CA ILE A 90 13.02 -14.04 5.39
C ILE A 90 12.58 -14.28 6.84
N LEU A 91 11.26 -14.32 7.05
CA LEU A 91 10.65 -14.63 8.34
C LEU A 91 10.00 -16.01 8.28
N GLU A 92 10.66 -16.96 8.85
CA GLU A 92 10.22 -18.35 8.90
C GLU A 92 9.78 -18.71 10.31
N ALA A 93 8.48 -19.00 10.47
CA ALA A 93 7.89 -19.35 11.76
C ALA A 93 6.56 -20.09 11.56
N GLN A 94 6.16 -20.86 12.54
CA GLN A 94 4.91 -21.65 12.52
C GLN A 94 3.68 -20.78 12.27
N MET A 95 2.59 -21.38 11.81
CA MET A 95 1.30 -20.70 11.68
C MET A 95 0.80 -20.22 13.05
N GLY A 96 0.11 -19.07 13.08
CA GLY A 96 -0.52 -18.54 14.29
C GLY A 96 0.41 -17.81 15.27
N VAL A 97 1.72 -17.71 15.00
CA VAL A 97 2.68 -17.02 15.90
C VAL A 97 2.75 -15.50 15.68
N GLY A 98 1.86 -14.90 14.90
CA GLY A 98 1.84 -13.46 14.68
C GLY A 98 2.87 -12.97 13.65
N LYS A 99 3.10 -13.75 12.57
CA LYS A 99 3.99 -13.35 11.45
C LYS A 99 3.53 -12.07 10.76
N THR A 100 2.23 -11.82 10.69
CA THR A 100 1.68 -10.61 10.06
C THR A 100 2.14 -9.36 10.78
N GLU A 101 2.00 -9.31 12.10
CA GLU A 101 2.42 -8.18 12.93
C GLU A 101 3.95 -8.03 12.91
N ALA A 102 4.68 -9.14 12.94
CA ALA A 102 6.13 -9.14 12.76
C ALA A 102 6.56 -8.53 11.43
N ALA A 103 5.86 -8.88 10.34
CA ALA A 103 6.13 -8.34 9.00
C ALA A 103 5.77 -6.86 8.89
N LEU A 104 4.65 -6.41 9.47
CA LEU A 104 4.27 -5.00 9.47
C LEU A 104 5.25 -4.15 10.29
N ALA A 105 5.68 -4.63 11.45
CA ALA A 105 6.72 -3.98 12.26
C ALA A 105 8.04 -3.86 11.50
N ALA A 106 8.51 -4.96 10.91
CA ALA A 106 9.71 -4.95 10.09
C ALA A 106 9.57 -4.03 8.86
N ALA A 107 8.40 -4.00 8.22
CA ALA A 107 8.15 -3.14 7.07
C ALA A 107 8.17 -1.65 7.44
N GLU A 108 7.64 -1.26 8.59
CA GLU A 108 7.72 0.12 9.12
C GLU A 108 9.19 0.53 9.30
N ILE A 109 9.99 -0.31 9.95
CA ILE A 109 11.42 -0.08 10.14
C ILE A 109 12.16 0.07 8.81
N LEU A 110 11.92 -0.87 7.87
CA LEU A 110 12.57 -0.84 6.56
C LEU A 110 12.13 0.37 5.74
N ALA A 111 10.86 0.78 5.83
CA ALA A 111 10.36 1.98 5.17
C ALA A 111 11.05 3.23 5.70
N ALA A 112 11.14 3.40 7.03
CA ALA A 112 11.83 4.53 7.66
C ALA A 112 13.32 4.57 7.28
N ARG A 113 13.99 3.41 7.23
CA ARG A 113 15.44 3.33 6.93
C ARG A 113 15.76 3.58 5.47
N PHE A 114 14.91 3.19 4.55
CA PHE A 114 15.19 3.20 3.11
C PHE A 114 14.30 4.15 2.32
N GLY A 115 13.45 4.94 3.00
CA GLY A 115 12.61 5.95 2.37
C GLY A 115 11.48 5.37 1.51
N ALA A 116 10.90 4.22 1.90
CA ALA A 116 9.74 3.69 1.20
C ALA A 116 8.48 4.41 1.64
N GLY A 117 7.66 4.84 0.67
CA GLY A 117 6.42 5.60 0.88
C GLY A 117 5.16 4.74 0.96
N GLY A 118 5.28 3.44 1.26
CA GLY A 118 4.13 2.54 1.40
C GLY A 118 4.50 1.08 1.54
N ILE A 119 3.45 0.23 1.57
CA ILE A 119 3.58 -1.23 1.69
C ILE A 119 2.72 -1.91 0.62
N PHE A 120 3.25 -2.95 -0.01
CA PHE A 120 2.49 -3.93 -0.75
C PHE A 120 2.49 -5.25 0.02
N PHE A 121 1.30 -5.76 0.37
CA PHE A 121 1.13 -7.04 1.04
C PHE A 121 0.53 -8.06 0.06
N GLY A 122 1.35 -8.97 -0.44
CA GLY A 122 0.99 -10.01 -1.38
C GLY A 122 0.62 -11.32 -0.68
N LEU A 123 -0.59 -11.80 -0.92
CA LEU A 123 -1.15 -13.02 -0.32
C LEU A 123 -1.48 -14.07 -1.38
N PRO A 124 -1.50 -15.36 -1.02
CA PRO A 124 -1.75 -16.43 -1.99
C PRO A 124 -3.18 -16.41 -2.55
N THR A 125 -4.17 -15.95 -1.78
CA THR A 125 -5.57 -15.95 -2.19
C THR A 125 -6.29 -14.65 -1.84
N GLN A 126 -7.41 -14.39 -2.52
CA GLN A 126 -8.28 -13.23 -2.22
C GLN A 126 -8.92 -13.35 -0.81
N ALA A 127 -9.25 -14.56 -0.37
CA ALA A 127 -9.82 -14.78 0.96
C ALA A 127 -8.85 -14.40 2.07
N THR A 128 -7.56 -14.75 1.92
CA THR A 128 -6.51 -14.34 2.88
C THR A 128 -6.28 -12.82 2.83
N ALA A 129 -6.36 -12.20 1.64
CA ALA A 129 -6.26 -10.74 1.49
C ALA A 129 -7.36 -10.02 2.26
N ASN A 130 -8.60 -10.51 2.19
CA ASN A 130 -9.71 -9.96 2.97
C ASN A 130 -9.50 -10.10 4.49
N GLY A 131 -8.93 -11.22 4.96
CA GLY A 131 -8.67 -11.44 6.38
C GLY A 131 -7.53 -10.59 6.99
N ILE A 132 -6.67 -10.02 6.15
CA ILE A 132 -5.57 -9.14 6.59
C ILE A 132 -5.98 -7.68 6.66
N LEU A 133 -7.05 -7.27 5.97
CA LEU A 133 -7.44 -5.87 5.84
C LEU A 133 -7.59 -5.18 7.21
N GLY A 134 -8.40 -5.74 8.12
CA GLY A 134 -8.63 -5.13 9.43
C GLY A 134 -7.36 -4.96 10.25
N ARG A 135 -6.43 -5.91 10.17
CA ARG A 135 -5.13 -5.82 10.85
C ARG A 135 -4.26 -4.70 10.29
N LEU A 136 -4.25 -4.54 8.95
CA LEU A 136 -3.51 -3.46 8.31
C LEU A 136 -4.12 -2.10 8.62
N VAL A 137 -5.46 -1.99 8.61
CA VAL A 137 -6.18 -0.77 8.98
C VAL A 137 -5.85 -0.38 10.42
N GLN A 138 -6.00 -1.31 11.37
CA GLN A 138 -5.67 -1.06 12.77
C GLN A 138 -4.23 -0.62 12.98
N TRP A 139 -3.27 -1.30 12.31
CA TRP A 139 -1.86 -0.91 12.37
C TRP A 139 -1.64 0.48 11.76
N ALA A 140 -2.28 0.79 10.63
CA ALA A 140 -2.16 2.09 9.98
C ALA A 140 -2.77 3.22 10.80
N ASP A 141 -3.90 3.00 11.47
CA ASP A 141 -4.54 3.97 12.37
C ASP A 141 -3.68 4.28 13.61
N ASN A 142 -2.91 3.31 14.07
CA ASN A 142 -2.01 3.46 15.20
C ASN A 142 -0.64 4.10 14.84
N GLN A 143 -0.44 4.52 13.59
CA GLN A 143 0.78 5.23 13.20
C GLN A 143 0.82 6.64 13.82
N PRO A 144 2.02 7.15 14.21
CA PRO A 144 2.14 8.45 14.89
C PRO A 144 1.89 9.64 13.97
N ASP A 145 2.04 9.48 12.67
CA ASP A 145 1.77 10.54 11.72
C ASP A 145 0.26 10.83 11.64
N ARG A 146 -0.07 12.11 11.46
CA ARG A 146 -1.47 12.57 11.34
C ARG A 146 -1.99 12.56 9.90
N LEU A 147 -1.15 12.14 8.95
CA LEU A 147 -1.53 12.11 7.55
C LEU A 147 -2.57 11.03 7.28
N LEU A 148 -3.58 11.37 6.49
CA LEU A 148 -4.53 10.39 5.96
C LEU A 148 -3.78 9.38 5.10
N LYS A 149 -4.11 8.10 5.24
CA LYS A 149 -3.42 7.01 4.56
C LYS A 149 -4.35 6.34 3.57
N CYS A 150 -3.93 6.27 2.32
CA CYS A 150 -4.71 5.58 1.31
C CYS A 150 -4.42 4.08 1.31
N ILE A 151 -5.48 3.29 1.59
CA ILE A 151 -5.44 1.84 1.53
C ILE A 151 -6.20 1.31 0.31
N ARG A 152 -5.74 0.22 -0.29
CA ARG A 152 -6.38 -0.42 -1.44
C ARG A 152 -6.33 -1.93 -1.38
N LEU A 153 -7.48 -2.58 -1.63
CA LEU A 153 -7.55 -4.00 -1.96
C LEU A 153 -7.37 -4.19 -3.47
N ALA A 154 -6.29 -4.85 -3.86
CA ALA A 154 -5.92 -5.06 -5.27
C ALA A 154 -6.22 -6.50 -5.72
N HIS A 155 -7.51 -6.88 -5.72
CA HIS A 155 -7.96 -8.16 -6.27
C HIS A 155 -9.38 -8.06 -6.85
N GLY A 156 -9.80 -9.06 -7.65
CA GLY A 156 -11.04 -9.00 -8.43
C GLY A 156 -12.36 -8.98 -7.63
N MET A 157 -12.34 -9.30 -6.34
CA MET A 157 -13.52 -9.32 -5.46
C MET A 157 -13.42 -8.30 -4.32
N ALA A 158 -12.62 -7.27 -4.44
CA ALA A 158 -12.46 -6.23 -3.41
C ALA A 158 -13.79 -5.56 -3.04
N GLU A 159 -14.65 -5.33 -4.04
CA GLU A 159 -15.96 -4.70 -3.88
C GLU A 159 -17.00 -5.57 -3.14
N LEU A 160 -16.68 -6.83 -2.82
CA LEU A 160 -17.52 -7.73 -2.02
C LEU A 160 -17.06 -7.82 -0.55
N ASN A 161 -15.99 -7.14 -0.18
CA ASN A 161 -15.50 -7.10 1.20
C ASN A 161 -16.25 -6.04 1.98
N GLU A 162 -17.05 -6.44 2.97
CA GLU A 162 -17.89 -5.54 3.77
C GLU A 162 -17.08 -4.47 4.53
N GLU A 163 -15.93 -4.82 5.06
CA GLU A 163 -15.04 -3.88 5.76
C GLU A 163 -14.48 -2.84 4.81
N TYR A 164 -14.06 -3.27 3.63
CA TYR A 164 -13.57 -2.37 2.58
C TYR A 164 -14.67 -1.46 2.04
N ILE A 165 -15.91 -1.97 1.88
CA ILE A 165 -17.07 -1.16 1.49
C ILE A 165 -17.36 -0.09 2.56
N ARG A 166 -17.34 -0.45 3.84
CA ARG A 166 -17.51 0.53 4.93
C ARG A 166 -16.47 1.63 4.92
N LEU A 167 -15.19 1.29 4.69
CA LEU A 167 -14.13 2.30 4.54
C LEU A 167 -14.38 3.22 3.34
N GLN A 168 -14.90 2.68 2.24
CA GLN A 168 -15.29 3.50 1.07
C GLN A 168 -16.46 4.43 1.36
N GLU A 169 -17.49 3.93 2.04
CA GLU A 169 -18.68 4.71 2.41
C GLU A 169 -18.34 5.83 3.41
N GLN A 170 -17.51 5.55 4.40
CA GLN A 170 -17.01 6.56 5.34
C GLN A 170 -16.22 7.66 4.64
N THR A 171 -15.40 7.29 3.65
CA THR A 171 -14.66 8.28 2.85
C THR A 171 -15.59 9.21 2.08
N VAL A 172 -16.68 8.69 1.49
CA VAL A 172 -17.67 9.48 0.74
C VAL A 172 -18.46 10.42 1.67
N GLN A 173 -18.88 9.94 2.84
CA GLN A 173 -19.62 10.78 3.80
C GLN A 173 -18.80 11.97 4.32
N VAL A 174 -17.51 11.79 4.51
CA VAL A 174 -16.58 12.89 4.88
C VAL A 174 -16.41 13.90 3.75
N GLU A 175 -16.62 13.50 2.50
CA GLU A 175 -16.58 14.40 1.35
C GLU A 175 -17.79 15.33 1.28
N ASP A 176 -18.96 14.92 1.81
CA ASP A 176 -20.22 15.66 1.79
C ASP A 176 -20.44 16.56 3.02
N GLU A 177 -19.79 16.29 4.14
CA GLU A 177 -19.92 17.04 5.39
C GLU A 177 -18.67 17.85 5.70
N TRP A 178 -18.68 19.14 5.33
CA TRP A 178 -17.71 20.13 5.79
C TRP A 178 -17.97 20.48 7.27
N ASP A 179 -17.62 19.59 8.17
CA ASP A 179 -17.65 19.90 9.59
C ASP A 179 -16.26 19.73 10.21
N ASP A 180 -15.75 20.82 10.78
CA ASP A 180 -14.46 20.94 11.49
C ASP A 180 -14.43 20.12 12.81
N SER A 181 -15.29 19.13 12.97
CA SER A 181 -15.30 18.30 14.18
C SER A 181 -14.16 17.26 14.14
N GLU A 182 -13.29 17.33 15.14
CA GLU A 182 -12.13 16.47 15.39
C GLU A 182 -12.45 14.96 15.58
N THR A 183 -13.60 14.49 15.13
CA THR A 183 -14.13 13.13 15.37
C THR A 183 -14.04 12.18 14.19
N ASN A 184 -13.03 12.29 13.32
CA ASN A 184 -12.76 11.23 12.36
C ASN A 184 -12.10 10.05 13.07
N GLU A 185 -12.92 9.01 13.37
CA GLU A 185 -12.49 7.80 14.08
C GLU A 185 -11.43 7.00 13.32
N HIS A 186 -11.33 7.13 11.99
CA HIS A 186 -10.35 6.40 11.16
C HIS A 186 -9.48 7.34 10.32
N ARG A 187 -8.16 7.16 10.45
CA ARG A 187 -7.15 7.86 9.65
C ARG A 187 -6.87 7.18 8.30
N VAL A 188 -7.57 6.09 8.01
CA VAL A 188 -7.40 5.30 6.78
C VAL A 188 -8.59 5.56 5.86
N GLN A 189 -8.31 5.94 4.61
CA GLN A 189 -9.32 6.26 3.61
C GLN A 189 -9.04 5.55 2.28
N VAL A 190 -10.05 5.52 1.39
CA VAL A 190 -9.95 4.96 0.04
C VAL A 190 -10.15 6.08 -0.97
N HIS A 191 -9.08 6.65 -1.46
CA HIS A 191 -9.15 7.71 -2.45
C HIS A 191 -9.76 7.22 -3.77
N GLN A 192 -10.71 7.97 -4.31
CA GLN A 192 -11.49 7.60 -5.49
C GLN A 192 -10.63 7.36 -6.73
N TRP A 193 -9.57 8.13 -6.92
CA TRP A 193 -8.64 7.98 -8.03
C TRP A 193 -7.96 6.60 -8.07
N PHE A 194 -7.70 5.97 -6.90
CA PHE A 194 -7.10 4.65 -6.82
C PHE A 194 -8.11 3.49 -6.99
N ARG A 195 -9.41 3.75 -7.16
CA ARG A 195 -10.45 2.70 -7.34
C ARG A 195 -10.26 1.92 -8.63
N GLY A 196 -9.64 2.48 -9.67
CA GLY A 196 -9.33 1.78 -10.92
C GLY A 196 -8.37 0.61 -10.73
N SER A 197 -8.65 -0.54 -11.35
CA SER A 197 -7.81 -1.74 -11.25
C SER A 197 -6.34 -1.55 -11.67
N LYS A 198 -6.08 -0.57 -12.53
CA LYS A 198 -4.72 -0.24 -13.02
C LYS A 198 -3.97 0.70 -12.07
N GLN A 199 -4.69 1.47 -11.26
CA GLN A 199 -4.17 2.47 -10.32
C GLN A 199 -4.01 1.90 -8.91
N ALA A 200 -4.61 0.75 -8.62
CA ALA A 200 -4.63 0.14 -7.29
C ALA A 200 -3.24 0.00 -6.64
N LEU A 201 -2.22 -0.33 -7.43
CA LEU A 201 -0.84 -0.47 -6.93
C LEU A 201 -0.16 0.87 -6.60
N LEU A 202 -0.73 2.00 -6.99
CA LEU A 202 -0.16 3.33 -6.72
C LEU A 202 -0.54 3.85 -5.33
N ALA A 203 -1.58 3.30 -4.68
CA ALA A 203 -1.95 3.65 -3.30
C ALA A 203 -0.81 3.34 -2.32
N CYS A 204 -0.72 4.07 -1.19
CA CYS A 204 0.35 3.87 -0.20
C CYS A 204 0.32 2.46 0.37
N PHE A 205 -0.83 1.99 0.83
CA PHE A 205 -1.00 0.65 1.37
C PHE A 205 -1.83 -0.20 0.43
N VAL A 206 -1.26 -1.29 -0.05
CA VAL A 206 -1.91 -2.19 -1.00
C VAL A 206 -1.91 -3.60 -0.44
N ILE A 207 -3.09 -4.19 -0.30
CA ILE A 207 -3.25 -5.62 -0.04
C ILE A 207 -3.74 -6.26 -1.34
N GLY A 208 -3.07 -7.29 -1.79
CA GLY A 208 -3.44 -7.97 -3.02
C GLY A 208 -3.03 -9.43 -3.05
N THR A 209 -3.42 -10.12 -4.12
CA THR A 209 -2.85 -11.44 -4.36
C THR A 209 -1.43 -11.30 -4.92
N VAL A 210 -0.60 -12.30 -4.66
CA VAL A 210 0.77 -12.34 -5.19
C VAL A 210 0.81 -12.22 -6.71
N ASP A 211 -0.25 -12.64 -7.41
CA ASP A 211 -0.37 -12.48 -8.87
C ASP A 211 -0.18 -11.03 -9.32
N GLN A 212 -0.62 -10.05 -8.50
CA GLN A 212 -0.43 -8.63 -8.81
C GLN A 212 1.06 -8.26 -8.85
N LEU A 213 1.88 -8.88 -8.01
CA LEU A 213 3.34 -8.76 -8.05
C LEU A 213 3.93 -9.54 -9.22
N LEU A 214 3.53 -10.82 -9.40
CA LEU A 214 4.07 -11.67 -10.48
C LEU A 214 3.80 -11.10 -11.86
N MET A 215 2.70 -10.37 -12.04
CA MET A 215 2.41 -9.65 -13.27
C MET A 215 3.45 -8.56 -13.60
N ALA A 216 4.23 -8.07 -12.65
CA ALA A 216 5.35 -7.17 -12.94
C ALA A 216 6.49 -7.87 -13.69
N ALA A 217 6.60 -9.21 -13.58
CA ALA A 217 7.57 -10.01 -14.32
C ALA A 217 7.15 -10.31 -15.77
N LEU A 218 5.90 -10.00 -16.13
CA LEU A 218 5.30 -10.34 -17.42
C LEU A 218 5.30 -9.14 -18.38
N LYS A 219 5.50 -9.41 -19.67
CA LYS A 219 5.33 -8.40 -20.73
C LYS A 219 3.83 -8.17 -20.99
N GLN A 220 3.26 -7.13 -20.39
CA GLN A 220 1.83 -6.79 -20.53
C GLN A 220 1.61 -5.28 -20.67
N LYS A 221 0.36 -4.90 -21.05
CA LYS A 221 -0.02 -3.49 -21.08
C LYS A 221 0.12 -2.86 -19.69
N HIS A 222 0.63 -1.63 -19.65
CA HIS A 222 0.80 -0.83 -18.43
C HIS A 222 1.71 -1.46 -17.36
N VAL A 223 2.59 -2.40 -17.74
CA VAL A 223 3.54 -3.03 -16.80
C VAL A 223 4.37 -1.98 -16.04
N MET A 224 4.72 -0.86 -16.68
CA MET A 224 5.48 0.23 -16.05
C MET A 224 4.73 0.91 -14.89
N LEU A 225 3.39 0.91 -14.89
CA LEU A 225 2.61 1.39 -13.74
C LEU A 225 2.74 0.45 -12.54
N ARG A 226 2.81 -0.88 -12.80
CA ARG A 226 3.07 -1.86 -11.73
C ARG A 226 4.46 -1.68 -11.14
N HIS A 227 5.47 -1.51 -11.98
CA HIS A 227 6.83 -1.21 -11.54
C HIS A 227 6.87 0.08 -10.71
N LEU A 228 6.23 1.15 -11.19
CA LEU A 228 6.14 2.42 -10.46
C LEU A 228 5.45 2.25 -9.10
N GLY A 229 4.33 1.52 -9.07
CA GLY A 229 3.57 1.29 -7.83
C GLY A 229 4.31 0.42 -6.81
N LEU A 230 5.24 -0.43 -7.23
CA LEU A 230 6.03 -1.28 -6.35
C LEU A 230 7.37 -0.65 -5.94
N ALA A 231 7.98 0.16 -6.81
CA ALA A 231 9.33 0.70 -6.62
C ALA A 231 9.51 1.58 -5.37
N GLY A 232 8.42 2.20 -4.89
CA GLY A 232 8.45 3.07 -3.70
C GLY A 232 7.90 2.41 -2.43
N LYS A 233 7.81 1.09 -2.36
CA LYS A 233 7.18 0.37 -1.24
C LYS A 233 8.12 -0.63 -0.59
N VAL A 234 7.77 -1.06 0.63
CA VAL A 234 8.22 -2.35 1.17
C VAL A 234 7.26 -3.42 0.66
N VAL A 235 7.80 -4.51 0.12
CA VAL A 235 7.00 -5.62 -0.43
C VAL A 235 7.02 -6.79 0.54
N ILE A 236 5.84 -7.18 1.05
CA ILE A 236 5.64 -8.35 1.90
C ILE A 236 4.98 -9.44 1.04
N ILE A 237 5.51 -10.65 1.07
CA ILE A 237 4.98 -11.82 0.36
C ILE A 237 4.72 -12.92 1.36
N ASP A 238 3.45 -13.28 1.53
CA ASP A 238 3.04 -14.31 2.48
C ASP A 238 2.94 -15.69 1.83
N GLU A 239 3.14 -16.73 2.66
CA GLU A 239 3.04 -18.14 2.29
C GLU A 239 3.88 -18.50 1.05
N CYS A 240 5.09 -17.95 0.93
CA CYS A 240 5.93 -18.14 -0.26
C CYS A 240 6.29 -19.62 -0.54
N HIS A 241 6.16 -20.49 0.45
CA HIS A 241 6.35 -21.93 0.31
C HIS A 241 5.22 -22.65 -0.47
N ALA A 242 4.05 -22.01 -0.60
CA ALA A 242 2.89 -22.58 -1.29
C ALA A 242 2.94 -22.45 -2.82
N TYR A 243 3.96 -21.76 -3.36
CA TYR A 243 4.05 -21.49 -4.79
C TYR A 243 4.67 -22.70 -5.52
N ASP A 244 4.06 -23.04 -6.67
CA ASP A 244 4.58 -24.07 -7.55
C ASP A 244 5.85 -23.64 -8.30
N ALA A 245 6.49 -24.56 -9.00
CA ALA A 245 7.71 -24.29 -9.76
C ALA A 245 7.54 -23.23 -10.86
N TYR A 246 6.32 -23.07 -11.39
CA TYR A 246 6.01 -22.07 -12.40
C TYR A 246 5.90 -20.68 -11.78
N MET A 247 5.16 -20.55 -10.70
CA MET A 247 5.02 -19.30 -9.93
C MET A 247 6.37 -18.83 -9.40
N ASN A 248 7.21 -19.74 -8.90
CA ASN A 248 8.54 -19.42 -8.40
C ASN A 248 9.42 -18.76 -9.47
N ARG A 249 9.35 -19.19 -10.74
CA ARG A 249 10.07 -18.55 -11.84
C ARG A 249 9.69 -17.08 -12.05
N TYR A 250 8.39 -16.76 -11.91
CA TYR A 250 7.94 -15.37 -12.00
C TYR A 250 8.28 -14.58 -10.74
N LEU A 251 8.24 -15.23 -9.58
CA LEU A 251 8.67 -14.62 -8.34
C LEU A 251 10.15 -14.25 -8.40
N ASP A 252 11.03 -15.15 -8.82
CA ASP A 252 12.44 -14.86 -9.01
C ASP A 252 12.65 -13.62 -9.89
N ARG A 253 11.92 -13.56 -11.02
CA ARG A 253 12.02 -12.42 -11.93
C ARG A 253 11.45 -11.12 -11.34
N ALA A 254 10.38 -11.22 -10.57
CA ALA A 254 9.83 -10.06 -9.86
C ALA A 254 10.81 -9.55 -8.77
N LEU A 255 11.44 -10.47 -8.02
CA LEU A 255 12.45 -10.14 -7.02
C LEU A 255 13.70 -9.50 -7.65
N GLU A 256 14.14 -9.95 -8.83
CA GLU A 256 15.21 -9.27 -9.58
C GLU A 256 14.84 -7.80 -9.87
N TRP A 257 13.63 -7.51 -10.34
CA TRP A 257 13.18 -6.15 -10.57
C TRP A 257 13.13 -5.32 -9.29
N LEU A 258 12.60 -5.88 -8.20
CA LEU A 258 12.58 -5.23 -6.89
C LEU A 258 14.00 -4.92 -6.41
N GLY A 259 14.95 -5.84 -6.61
CA GLY A 259 16.36 -5.64 -6.31
C GLY A 259 16.97 -4.47 -7.11
N TRP A 260 16.67 -4.36 -8.41
CA TRP A 260 17.10 -3.24 -9.23
C TRP A 260 16.57 -1.89 -8.74
N TYR A 261 15.35 -1.87 -8.19
CA TYR A 261 14.74 -0.66 -7.60
C TYR A 261 15.16 -0.42 -6.15
N ARG A 262 15.97 -1.31 -5.57
CA ARG A 262 16.34 -1.27 -4.15
C ARG A 262 15.13 -1.31 -3.21
N VAL A 263 14.13 -2.07 -3.57
CA VAL A 263 12.93 -2.30 -2.77
C VAL A 263 13.21 -3.30 -1.67
N PRO A 264 12.98 -2.99 -0.39
CA PRO A 264 13.04 -3.97 0.68
C PRO A 264 11.93 -5.01 0.53
N VAL A 265 12.26 -6.29 0.68
CA VAL A 265 11.30 -7.40 0.55
C VAL A 265 11.29 -8.22 1.83
N ILE A 266 10.09 -8.62 2.27
CA ILE A 266 9.89 -9.53 3.40
C ILE A 266 9.16 -10.76 2.88
N LEU A 267 9.77 -11.94 3.01
CA LEU A 267 9.17 -13.22 2.65
C LEU A 267 8.72 -13.94 3.92
N LEU A 268 7.44 -14.32 3.97
CA LEU A 268 6.86 -15.07 5.09
C LEU A 268 6.65 -16.53 4.68
N SER A 269 7.06 -17.45 5.55
CA SER A 269 6.87 -18.89 5.36
C SER A 269 6.45 -19.56 6.66
N ALA A 270 5.57 -20.55 6.55
CA ALA A 270 5.19 -21.42 7.66
C ALA A 270 5.92 -22.76 7.64
N CYS A 271 6.60 -23.08 6.54
CA CYS A 271 7.37 -24.31 6.37
C CYS A 271 8.87 -24.01 6.35
N LEU A 272 9.64 -24.85 7.04
CA LEU A 272 11.10 -24.82 6.94
C LEU A 272 11.49 -25.00 5.47
N LEU A 273 12.19 -24.00 4.90
CA LEU A 273 12.72 -24.06 3.54
C LEU A 273 13.86 -25.10 3.39
N TYR A 274 14.04 -25.96 4.40
CA TYR A 274 15.01 -27.04 4.40
C TYR A 274 14.34 -28.35 3.97
N THR A 275 14.16 -28.52 2.69
CA THR A 275 14.05 -29.85 2.07
C THR A 275 14.78 -29.86 0.75
#